data_c5e9132fd74cc03027d0eaf9f800d870
#
_entry.id   c5e9132fd74cc03027d0eaf9f800d870
#
_cell.length_a   1.000
_cell.length_b   1.000
_cell.length_c   1.000
_cell.angle_alpha   90.00
_cell.angle_beta   90.00
_cell.angle_gamma   90.00
#
_symmetry.space_group_name_H-M   'P 1'
#
loop_
_entity.id
_entity.type
_entity.pdbx_description
1 polymer ?
#
loop_
_entity_poly.entity_id
_entity_poly.type
_entity_poly.pdbx_seq_one_letter_code
_entity_poly.pdbx_strand_id
1 'polypeptide(L)'
;MPEPAEQLQYHVHAHLDVFVNGRRVTVPAGLGINTHDPGVHTFPNIAGATGYGGIVPPCKQACISPLHTHDVSGVLHTESATHKDNTLGQLFVEWNVKLDASCVDKYCAPTTKIATYVNGKPYTGDPSKIALSNLKEIAIVIGTPPARIPSVGDFSSI
;
A
#
# COMPACT_ATOMS: atom_id res chain seq x y z
N MET A 1 -1.06 13.03 -9.52
CA MET A 1 -1.73 14.09 -8.74
C MET A 1 -3.08 13.54 -8.33
N PRO A 2 -3.61 13.90 -7.16
CA PRO A 2 -4.95 13.49 -6.75
C PRO A 2 -6.02 13.94 -7.76
N GLU A 3 -7.10 13.18 -7.83
CA GLU A 3 -8.22 13.34 -8.75
C GLU A 3 -9.53 13.50 -7.96
N PRO A 4 -10.60 14.06 -8.56
CA PRO A 4 -11.90 14.17 -7.89
C PRO A 4 -12.73 12.88 -7.93
N ALA A 5 -12.28 11.85 -8.65
CA ALA A 5 -12.92 10.54 -8.79
C ALA A 5 -11.89 9.47 -9.17
N GLU A 6 -12.24 8.22 -9.00
CA GLU A 6 -11.45 7.07 -9.42
C GLU A 6 -11.32 7.03 -10.95
N GLN A 7 -10.12 6.67 -11.45
CA GLN A 7 -9.80 6.58 -12.87
C GLN A 7 -9.41 5.12 -13.19
N LEU A 8 -10.33 4.37 -13.75
CA LEU A 8 -10.22 2.91 -13.89
C LEU A 8 -9.68 2.43 -15.24
N GLN A 9 -9.16 3.32 -16.11
CA GLN A 9 -8.59 2.93 -17.42
C GLN A 9 -7.32 2.10 -17.27
N TYR A 10 -6.50 2.41 -16.28
CA TYR A 10 -5.40 1.57 -15.80
C TYR A 10 -5.64 1.25 -14.33
N HIS A 11 -5.89 -0.03 -14.04
CA HIS A 11 -6.29 -0.48 -12.72
C HIS A 11 -5.53 -1.77 -12.38
N VAL A 12 -4.61 -1.69 -11.41
CA VAL A 12 -3.83 -2.83 -10.93
C VAL A 12 -3.76 -2.84 -9.41
N HIS A 13 -3.63 -4.03 -8.85
CA HIS A 13 -3.52 -4.26 -7.42
C HIS A 13 -2.19 -4.91 -7.09
N ALA A 14 -1.50 -4.39 -6.08
CA ALA A 14 -0.41 -5.05 -5.40
C ALA A 14 -0.79 -5.30 -3.94
N HIS A 15 -0.01 -6.08 -3.22
CA HIS A 15 -0.25 -6.33 -1.80
C HIS A 15 1.01 -6.07 -1.00
N LEU A 16 0.88 -5.48 0.18
CA LEU A 16 1.97 -5.16 1.10
C LEU A 16 1.74 -5.79 2.47
N ASP A 17 2.67 -6.62 2.88
CA ASP A 17 2.83 -7.07 4.24
C ASP A 17 4.04 -6.41 4.90
N VAL A 18 3.86 -5.87 6.10
CA VAL A 18 4.96 -5.33 6.91
C VAL A 18 5.03 -6.12 8.22
N PHE A 19 6.22 -6.59 8.58
CA PHE A 19 6.46 -7.30 9.83
C PHE A 19 7.54 -6.62 10.67
N VAL A 20 7.26 -6.46 11.96
CA VAL A 20 8.24 -6.02 12.95
C VAL A 20 8.36 -7.11 14.02
N ASN A 21 9.53 -7.71 14.13
CA ASN A 21 9.82 -8.82 15.06
C ASN A 21 8.77 -9.94 14.99
N GLY A 22 8.46 -10.38 13.78
CA GLY A 22 7.53 -11.47 13.49
C GLY A 22 6.04 -11.11 13.58
N ARG A 23 5.70 -9.89 13.97
CA ARG A 23 4.30 -9.42 14.07
C ARG A 23 3.95 -8.54 12.88
N ARG A 24 2.78 -8.77 12.30
CA ARG A 24 2.26 -7.96 11.21
C ARG A 24 1.94 -6.54 11.72
N VAL A 25 2.32 -5.55 10.94
CA VAL A 25 1.92 -4.14 11.08
C VAL A 25 0.80 -3.89 10.09
N THR A 26 -0.30 -3.33 10.55
CA THR A 26 -1.44 -3.00 9.68
C THR A 26 -1.08 -1.86 8.74
N VAL A 27 -1.26 -2.05 7.44
CA VAL A 27 -1.26 -0.98 6.46
C VAL A 27 -2.56 -0.19 6.63
N PRO A 28 -2.53 1.13 6.85
CA PRO A 28 -3.76 1.89 7.11
C PRO A 28 -4.73 1.88 5.94
N ALA A 29 -6.02 1.92 6.24
CA ALA A 29 -7.06 2.26 5.29
C ALA A 29 -7.00 3.75 4.90
N GLY A 30 -7.39 4.08 3.67
CA GLY A 30 -7.54 5.46 3.22
C GLY A 30 -6.24 6.20 2.95
N LEU A 31 -5.09 5.51 2.82
CA LEU A 31 -3.87 6.14 2.33
C LEU A 31 -4.13 6.71 0.93
N GLY A 32 -3.70 7.94 0.69
CA GLY A 32 -3.93 8.62 -0.59
C GLY A 32 -5.39 9.06 -0.83
N ILE A 33 -6.28 8.92 0.16
CA ILE A 33 -7.68 9.34 0.09
C ILE A 33 -7.94 10.45 1.11
N ASN A 34 -8.59 11.55 0.70
CA ASN A 34 -9.12 12.53 1.65
C ASN A 34 -10.39 11.99 2.31
N THR A 35 -10.23 11.18 3.35
CA THR A 35 -11.31 10.50 4.06
C THR A 35 -12.33 11.42 4.73
N HIS A 36 -12.06 12.73 4.76
CA HIS A 36 -12.98 13.76 5.28
C HIS A 36 -13.82 14.43 4.19
N ASP A 37 -13.55 14.15 2.90
CA ASP A 37 -14.37 14.69 1.83
C ASP A 37 -15.73 14.00 1.82
N PRO A 38 -16.86 14.75 1.78
CA PRO A 38 -18.20 14.18 1.80
C PRO A 38 -18.54 13.34 0.55
N GLY A 39 -17.73 13.43 -0.52
CA GLY A 39 -17.83 12.57 -1.70
C GLY A 39 -17.21 11.18 -1.51
N VAL A 40 -16.43 10.98 -0.44
CA VAL A 40 -15.81 9.69 -0.13
C VAL A 40 -16.73 8.87 0.76
N HIS A 41 -17.22 7.74 0.24
CA HIS A 41 -18.08 6.83 1.00
C HIS A 41 -17.27 5.92 1.90
N THR A 42 -17.90 5.48 2.99
CA THR A 42 -17.32 4.51 3.92
C THR A 42 -18.07 3.18 3.84
N PHE A 43 -17.36 2.09 4.09
CA PHE A 43 -17.95 0.75 4.19
C PHE A 43 -17.27 -0.05 5.32
N PRO A 44 -17.97 -1.02 5.95
CA PRO A 44 -17.35 -1.94 6.90
C PRO A 44 -16.45 -2.92 6.13
N ASN A 45 -15.22 -3.12 6.61
CA ASN A 45 -14.35 -4.12 6.03
C ASN A 45 -14.34 -5.42 6.85
N ILE A 46 -13.65 -6.44 6.32
CA ILE A 46 -13.60 -7.81 6.87
C ILE A 46 -13.06 -7.83 8.32
N ALA A 47 -12.18 -6.92 8.69
CA ALA A 47 -11.58 -6.84 10.03
C ALA A 47 -12.41 -5.96 11.01
N GLY A 48 -13.61 -5.50 10.62
CA GLY A 48 -14.42 -4.58 11.42
C GLY A 48 -13.88 -3.16 11.47
N ALA A 49 -12.87 -2.84 10.66
CA ALA A 49 -12.37 -1.48 10.46
C ALA A 49 -13.25 -0.73 9.44
N THR A 50 -13.07 0.58 9.33
CA THR A 50 -13.71 1.38 8.29
C THR A 50 -12.88 1.33 7.01
N GLY A 51 -13.52 1.00 5.90
CA GLY A 51 -12.97 1.18 4.55
C GLY A 51 -13.48 2.49 3.93
N TYR A 52 -12.75 2.97 2.91
CA TYR A 52 -13.00 4.24 2.21
C TYR A 52 -12.96 4.03 0.70
N GLY A 53 -13.89 4.60 -0.03
CA GLY A 53 -13.94 4.48 -1.49
C GLY A 53 -15.33 4.80 -2.05
N GLY A 54 -15.58 4.36 -3.31
CA GLY A 54 -16.87 4.59 -3.94
C GLY A 54 -17.20 6.07 -4.07
N ILE A 55 -16.37 6.80 -4.82
CA ILE A 55 -16.50 8.26 -4.98
C ILE A 55 -17.57 8.58 -6.03
N VAL A 56 -18.82 8.64 -5.59
CA VAL A 56 -19.99 8.95 -6.43
C VAL A 56 -20.97 9.82 -5.62
N PRO A 57 -21.29 11.04 -6.07
CA PRO A 57 -20.72 11.78 -7.21
C PRO A 57 -19.26 12.14 -7.00
N PRO A 58 -18.56 12.62 -8.05
CA PRO A 58 -17.19 13.08 -7.90
C PRO A 58 -17.05 14.14 -6.79
N CYS A 59 -15.92 14.12 -6.10
CA CYS A 59 -15.60 15.14 -5.11
C CYS A 59 -15.56 16.54 -5.76
N LYS A 60 -15.85 17.56 -4.98
CA LYS A 60 -15.75 18.96 -5.45
C LYS A 60 -14.29 19.38 -5.73
N GLN A 61 -13.36 18.73 -5.06
CA GLN A 61 -11.92 18.92 -5.24
C GLN A 61 -11.26 17.54 -5.37
N ALA A 62 -9.98 17.52 -5.71
CA ALA A 62 -9.22 16.28 -5.75
C ALA A 62 -9.21 15.60 -4.37
N CYS A 63 -9.68 14.36 -4.29
CA CYS A 63 -9.86 13.63 -3.03
C CYS A 63 -9.22 12.23 -3.02
N ILE A 64 -8.76 11.73 -4.16
CA ILE A 64 -8.13 10.42 -4.26
C ILE A 64 -6.84 10.48 -5.09
N SER A 65 -5.76 9.91 -4.56
CA SER A 65 -4.52 9.71 -5.29
C SER A 65 -4.63 8.50 -6.22
N PRO A 66 -3.99 8.50 -7.39
CA PRO A 66 -3.88 7.30 -8.23
C PRO A 66 -3.27 6.10 -7.51
N LEU A 67 -2.54 6.30 -6.42
CA LEU A 67 -2.02 5.25 -5.54
C LEU A 67 -2.65 5.42 -4.16
N HIS A 68 -3.42 4.42 -3.73
CA HIS A 68 -4.18 4.49 -2.48
C HIS A 68 -4.47 3.10 -1.89
N THR A 69 -5.05 3.09 -0.69
CA THR A 69 -5.63 1.92 -0.04
C THR A 69 -7.07 2.20 0.35
N HIS A 70 -7.97 1.25 0.14
CA HIS A 70 -9.35 1.39 0.60
C HIS A 70 -9.53 0.95 2.05
N ASP A 71 -8.88 -0.15 2.43
CA ASP A 71 -9.05 -0.78 3.74
C ASP A 71 -7.72 -1.27 4.35
N VAL A 72 -7.79 -2.05 5.41
CA VAL A 72 -6.63 -2.57 6.15
C VAL A 72 -6.14 -3.92 5.65
N SER A 73 -6.60 -4.39 4.49
CA SER A 73 -6.18 -5.69 3.90
C SER A 73 -4.70 -5.73 3.52
N GLY A 74 -4.13 -4.58 3.19
CA GLY A 74 -2.79 -4.46 2.61
C GLY A 74 -2.82 -4.37 1.07
N VAL A 75 -4.00 -4.40 0.46
CA VAL A 75 -4.14 -4.21 -0.99
C VAL A 75 -3.87 -2.75 -1.36
N LEU A 76 -3.00 -2.57 -2.33
CA LEU A 76 -2.57 -1.29 -2.87
C LEU A 76 -3.19 -1.11 -4.25
N HIS A 77 -3.98 -0.07 -4.43
CA HIS A 77 -4.62 0.26 -5.69
C HIS A 77 -3.77 1.25 -6.48
N THR A 78 -3.52 0.94 -7.74
CA THR A 78 -3.07 1.92 -8.75
C THR A 78 -4.17 2.12 -9.75
N GLU A 79 -4.77 3.31 -9.74
CA GLU A 79 -5.89 3.69 -10.59
C GLU A 79 -5.58 5.00 -11.30
N SER A 80 -5.58 5.00 -12.62
CA SER A 80 -5.26 6.19 -13.40
C SER A 80 -5.87 6.17 -14.81
N ALA A 81 -6.03 7.36 -15.41
CA ALA A 81 -6.54 7.51 -16.77
C ALA A 81 -5.57 6.97 -17.84
N THR A 82 -4.30 6.82 -17.52
CA THR A 82 -3.27 6.29 -18.41
C THR A 82 -2.35 5.33 -17.66
N HIS A 83 -1.63 4.49 -18.38
CA HIS A 83 -0.63 3.61 -17.76
C HIS A 83 0.36 4.42 -16.91
N LYS A 84 0.54 4.01 -15.66
CA LYS A 84 1.43 4.67 -14.70
C LYS A 84 2.07 3.64 -13.77
N ASP A 85 3.39 3.58 -13.80
CA ASP A 85 4.16 2.77 -12.87
C ASP A 85 4.33 3.51 -11.53
N ASN A 86 3.44 3.23 -10.58
CA ASN A 86 3.63 3.67 -9.20
C ASN A 86 4.65 2.77 -8.50
N THR A 87 5.32 3.32 -7.49
CA THR A 87 6.33 2.59 -6.70
C THR A 87 5.94 2.48 -5.24
N LEU A 88 6.52 1.51 -4.54
CA LEU A 88 6.32 1.34 -3.10
C LEU A 88 6.74 2.59 -2.32
N GLY A 89 7.79 3.29 -2.76
CA GLY A 89 8.22 4.54 -2.13
C GLY A 89 7.15 5.62 -2.18
N GLN A 90 6.38 5.72 -3.26
CA GLN A 90 5.26 6.67 -3.35
C GLN A 90 4.15 6.33 -2.34
N LEU A 91 3.83 5.05 -2.12
CA LEU A 91 2.88 4.66 -1.07
C LEU A 91 3.38 5.09 0.31
N PHE A 92 4.65 4.90 0.60
CA PHE A 92 5.22 5.28 1.90
C PHE A 92 5.25 6.81 2.09
N VAL A 93 5.28 7.60 1.02
CA VAL A 93 5.05 9.05 1.09
C VAL A 93 3.60 9.36 1.50
N GLU A 94 2.60 8.71 0.90
CA GLU A 94 1.19 8.84 1.30
C GLU A 94 0.98 8.39 2.76
N TRP A 95 1.72 7.38 3.20
CA TRP A 95 1.69 6.90 4.59
C TRP A 95 2.41 7.82 5.57
N ASN A 96 3.20 8.77 5.08
CA ASN A 96 4.11 9.60 5.88
C ASN A 96 5.11 8.75 6.70
N VAL A 97 5.59 7.67 6.13
CA VAL A 97 6.58 6.75 6.70
C VAL A 97 7.81 6.72 5.79
N LYS A 98 8.98 6.81 6.38
CA LYS A 98 10.24 6.73 5.64
C LYS A 98 10.43 5.36 5.01
N LEU A 99 10.83 5.31 3.72
CA LEU A 99 11.31 4.12 3.04
C LEU A 99 12.43 4.48 2.08
N ASP A 100 13.62 3.91 2.31
CA ASP A 100 14.75 4.01 1.40
C ASP A 100 15.56 2.69 1.39
N ALA A 101 16.72 2.70 0.73
CA ALA A 101 17.59 1.52 0.61
C ALA A 101 18.07 0.93 1.93
N SER A 102 18.02 1.69 3.02
CA SER A 102 18.59 1.32 4.32
C SER A 102 17.63 1.46 5.50
N CYS A 103 16.54 2.20 5.35
CA CYS A 103 15.64 2.53 6.45
C CYS A 103 14.16 2.26 6.10
N VAL A 104 13.41 1.79 7.12
CA VAL A 104 11.94 1.75 7.14
C VAL A 104 11.49 2.36 8.45
N ASP A 105 10.76 3.47 8.40
CA ASP A 105 10.39 4.29 9.57
C ASP A 105 11.67 4.67 10.36
N LYS A 106 11.68 4.41 11.65
CA LYS A 106 12.83 4.61 12.57
C LYS A 106 13.87 3.47 12.52
N TYR A 107 13.59 2.38 11.86
CA TYR A 107 14.48 1.23 11.79
C TYR A 107 15.44 1.37 10.62
N CYS A 108 16.74 1.29 10.88
CA CYS A 108 17.78 1.43 9.86
C CYS A 108 18.86 0.35 9.98
N ALA A 109 19.35 -0.12 8.84
CA ALA A 109 20.55 -0.95 8.76
C ALA A 109 21.83 -0.12 9.07
N PRO A 110 22.89 -0.71 9.64
CA PRO A 110 22.99 -2.11 10.05
C PRO A 110 22.45 -2.39 11.46
N THR A 111 21.99 -1.36 12.19
CA THR A 111 21.54 -1.49 13.58
C THR A 111 20.32 -2.44 13.69
N THR A 112 19.43 -2.39 12.70
CA THR A 112 18.28 -3.30 12.61
C THR A 112 18.38 -4.07 11.30
N LYS A 113 18.16 -5.39 11.37
CA LYS A 113 18.05 -6.21 10.15
C LYS A 113 16.76 -5.86 9.42
N ILE A 114 16.88 -5.48 8.16
CA ILE A 114 15.75 -5.22 7.27
C ILE A 114 15.91 -6.11 6.04
N ALA A 115 14.84 -6.79 5.66
CA ALA A 115 14.79 -7.62 4.48
C ALA A 115 13.49 -7.36 3.72
N THR A 116 13.57 -7.32 2.40
CA THR A 116 12.42 -7.15 1.52
C THR A 116 12.28 -8.39 0.64
N TYR A 117 11.05 -8.79 0.39
CA TYR A 117 10.72 -9.92 -0.46
C TYR A 117 9.68 -9.49 -1.49
N VAL A 118 9.80 -10.01 -2.70
CA VAL A 118 8.82 -9.85 -3.78
C VAL A 118 8.38 -11.24 -4.22
N ASN A 119 7.09 -11.51 -4.13
CA ASN A 119 6.51 -12.83 -4.42
C ASN A 119 7.23 -13.96 -3.65
N GLY A 120 7.56 -13.72 -2.39
CA GLY A 120 8.26 -14.64 -1.49
C GLY A 120 9.75 -14.81 -1.74
N LYS A 121 10.34 -14.13 -2.75
CA LYS A 121 11.77 -14.19 -3.06
C LYS A 121 12.50 -12.98 -2.50
N PRO A 122 13.71 -13.14 -1.93
CA PRO A 122 14.51 -12.01 -1.46
C PRO A 122 14.72 -10.95 -2.56
N TYR A 123 14.53 -9.69 -2.20
CA TYR A 123 14.80 -8.54 -3.04
C TYR A 123 15.97 -7.74 -2.45
N THR A 124 17.01 -7.52 -3.22
CA THR A 124 18.26 -6.88 -2.77
C THR A 124 18.41 -5.43 -3.21
N GLY A 125 17.45 -4.90 -4.00
CA GLY A 125 17.44 -3.51 -4.43
C GLY A 125 16.87 -2.56 -3.36
N ASP A 126 16.81 -1.29 -3.71
CA ASP A 126 16.13 -0.27 -2.90
C ASP A 126 14.60 -0.54 -2.92
N PRO A 127 13.97 -0.88 -1.78
CA PRO A 127 12.55 -1.21 -1.73
C PRO A 127 11.66 -0.06 -2.19
N SER A 128 12.09 1.19 -2.04
CA SER A 128 11.32 2.34 -2.51
C SER A 128 11.13 2.37 -4.04
N LYS A 129 11.98 1.64 -4.78
CA LYS A 129 11.95 1.55 -6.24
C LYS A 129 11.12 0.38 -6.78
N ILE A 130 10.55 -0.46 -5.92
CA ILE A 130 9.71 -1.57 -6.36
C ILE A 130 8.48 -1.00 -7.09
N ALA A 131 8.37 -1.30 -8.38
CA ALA A 131 7.19 -0.96 -9.15
C ALA A 131 5.99 -1.83 -8.70
N LEU A 132 4.85 -1.19 -8.49
CA LEU A 132 3.60 -1.84 -8.12
C LEU A 132 2.92 -2.35 -9.40
N SER A 133 2.93 -3.66 -9.60
CA SER A 133 2.29 -4.33 -10.73
C SER A 133 1.23 -5.31 -10.24
N ASN A 134 0.33 -5.68 -11.15
CA ASN A 134 -0.83 -6.50 -10.81
C ASN A 134 -0.46 -7.81 -10.12
N LEU A 135 -1.14 -8.10 -9.00
CA LEU A 135 -0.98 -9.28 -8.14
C LEU A 135 0.44 -9.48 -7.57
N LYS A 136 1.23 -8.43 -7.49
CA LYS A 136 2.54 -8.46 -6.84
C LYS A 136 2.38 -8.48 -5.33
N GLU A 137 2.98 -9.48 -4.68
CA GLU A 137 3.14 -9.54 -3.23
C GLU A 137 4.47 -8.92 -2.82
N ILE A 138 4.46 -8.02 -1.83
CA ILE A 138 5.64 -7.39 -1.26
C ILE A 138 5.61 -7.60 0.25
N ALA A 139 6.68 -8.15 0.81
CA ALA A 139 6.83 -8.27 2.26
C ALA A 139 8.07 -7.52 2.74
N ILE A 140 7.89 -6.59 3.69
CA ILE A 140 8.98 -5.93 4.41
C ILE A 140 9.10 -6.56 5.79
N VAL A 141 10.29 -7.02 6.13
CA VAL A 141 10.58 -7.70 7.41
C VAL A 141 11.65 -6.93 8.16
N ILE A 142 11.30 -6.45 9.35
CA ILE A 142 12.14 -5.66 10.24
C ILE A 142 12.41 -6.50 11.49
N GLY A 143 13.69 -6.74 11.78
CA GLY A 143 14.14 -7.56 12.92
C GLY A 143 13.92 -9.05 12.69
N THR A 144 13.32 -9.75 13.65
CA THR A 144 13.04 -11.19 13.58
C THR A 144 11.94 -11.45 12.52
N PRO A 145 12.15 -12.39 11.58
CA PRO A 145 11.16 -12.71 10.57
C PRO A 145 9.93 -13.42 11.17
N PRO A 146 8.76 -13.36 10.49
CA PRO A 146 7.63 -14.21 10.80
C PRO A 146 7.94 -15.68 10.50
N ALA A 147 7.11 -16.60 10.99
CA ALA A 147 7.28 -18.03 10.75
C ALA A 147 7.28 -18.39 9.25
N ARG A 148 6.59 -17.61 8.43
CA ARG A 148 6.53 -17.76 6.97
C ARG A 148 6.53 -16.38 6.30
N ILE A 149 7.32 -16.25 5.25
CA ILE A 149 7.29 -15.08 4.36
C ILE A 149 6.15 -15.28 3.36
N PRO A 150 5.22 -14.32 3.23
CA PRO A 150 4.18 -14.37 2.21
C PRO A 150 4.78 -14.41 0.80
N SER A 151 4.16 -15.19 -0.08
CA SER A 151 4.58 -15.29 -1.49
C SER A 151 3.45 -14.96 -2.47
N VAL A 152 2.23 -14.84 -1.95
CA VAL A 152 1.01 -14.45 -2.66
C VAL A 152 0.22 -13.55 -1.72
N GLY A 153 -0.25 -12.42 -2.22
CA GLY A 153 -1.11 -11.50 -1.48
C GLY A 153 -2.52 -12.02 -1.32
N ASP A 154 -3.21 -11.54 -0.30
CA ASP A 154 -4.65 -11.75 -0.14
C ASP A 154 -5.39 -10.64 -0.89
N PHE A 155 -5.95 -10.98 -2.03
CA PHE A 155 -6.71 -10.08 -2.89
C PHE A 155 -8.24 -10.31 -2.77
N SER A 156 -8.72 -10.92 -1.71
CA SER A 156 -10.15 -11.22 -1.52
C SER A 156 -11.02 -9.98 -1.30
N SER A 157 -10.40 -8.81 -1.07
CA SER A 157 -11.09 -7.53 -0.88
C SER A 157 -11.26 -6.69 -2.15
N ILE A 158 -10.87 -7.19 -3.33
CA ILE A 158 -11.00 -6.50 -4.62
C ILE A 158 -12.17 -7.03 -5.44
#